data_1a1284ce3bf045611f69076e855e6ed2
#
_entry.id   1a1284ce3bf045611f69076e855e6ed2
#
_cell.length_a   1.000
_cell.length_b   1.000
_cell.length_c   1.000
_cell.angle_alpha   90.00
_cell.angle_beta   90.00
_cell.angle_gamma   90.00
#
_symmetry.space_group_name_H-M   'P 1'
#
loop_
_entity.id
_entity.type
_entity.pdbx_description
1 polymer ?
#
loop_
_entity_poly.entity_id
_entity_poly.type
_entity_poly.pdbx_seq_one_letter_code
_entity_poly.pdbx_strand_id
1 'polypeptide(L)'
;MTRREWLALIATAPLLKAAAYEPPTAPVAIAKCASYDEDVAAKLGAMFDQLGGIEKLVRNKTVTIKINMTGAPDLRVQGLALGLTHYTHPKMVGATAYLLGRAGAKRIRFVESAWGTGGPLEDVMLNSGWNVRMLQSAAPGVEFENTNALGKGKRYSTFKVPGSPYMYPAYVLNHAYEETDVFVSLAKLKNHATCGVTLAMKNCFGMTPASIYGDDAGVDEPNEKPTQGRGAVCHEGKRQPSKAAPPELRPNTNHEAEYRIPHVVADLAVARPIHLAIIDGVESIAGGEGPWIGGV
;
A
#
# COMPACT_ATOMS: atom_id res chain seq x y z
N MET A 1 -10.77 52.48 -1.55
CA MET A 1 -9.66 52.01 -2.37
C MET A 1 -10.01 52.17 -3.85
N THR A 2 -9.25 52.95 -4.59
CA THR A 2 -9.47 53.21 -6.02
C THR A 2 -8.89 52.09 -6.88
N ARG A 3 -9.34 51.97 -8.13
CA ARG A 3 -8.79 51.01 -9.12
C ARG A 3 -7.26 51.13 -9.29
N ARG A 4 -6.71 52.33 -9.11
CA ARG A 4 -5.27 52.61 -9.16
C ARG A 4 -4.52 52.05 -7.95
N GLU A 5 -5.10 52.14 -6.77
CA GLU A 5 -4.52 51.55 -5.54
C GLU A 5 -4.49 50.02 -5.59
N TRP A 6 -5.50 49.38 -6.20
CA TRP A 6 -5.52 47.92 -6.44
C TRP A 6 -4.42 47.49 -7.42
N LEU A 7 -4.21 48.23 -8.50
CA LEU A 7 -3.16 47.93 -9.47
C LEU A 7 -1.75 48.13 -8.90
N ALA A 8 -1.55 49.10 -8.01
CA ALA A 8 -0.29 49.32 -7.31
C ALA A 8 0.03 48.15 -6.31
N LEU A 9 -0.99 47.65 -5.63
CA LEU A 9 -0.84 46.51 -4.72
C LEU A 9 -0.45 45.18 -5.46
N ILE A 10 -0.97 44.99 -6.68
CA ILE A 10 -0.60 43.83 -7.52
C ILE A 10 0.86 43.99 -8.05
N ALA A 11 1.29 45.22 -8.35
CA ALA A 11 2.64 45.48 -8.85
C ALA A 11 3.74 45.32 -7.77
N THR A 12 3.39 45.42 -6.48
CA THR A 12 4.31 45.27 -5.35
C THR A 12 4.26 43.91 -4.68
N ALA A 13 3.35 43.01 -5.11
CA ALA A 13 3.38 41.63 -4.63
C ALA A 13 4.72 41.01 -5.05
N PRO A 14 5.53 40.46 -4.09
CA PRO A 14 6.72 39.75 -4.48
C PRO A 14 6.28 38.61 -5.41
N LEU A 15 6.82 38.57 -6.63
CA LEU A 15 6.73 37.41 -7.50
C LEU A 15 7.35 36.28 -6.69
N LEU A 16 6.49 35.51 -6.00
CA LEU A 16 6.88 34.22 -5.48
C LEU A 16 7.38 33.44 -6.71
N LYS A 17 8.71 33.35 -6.87
CA LYS A 17 9.29 32.42 -7.80
C LYS A 17 8.71 31.07 -7.40
N ALA A 18 7.77 30.55 -8.18
CA ALA A 18 7.37 29.18 -8.06
C ALA A 18 8.69 28.39 -8.11
N ALA A 19 8.98 27.65 -7.05
CA ALA A 19 10.14 26.77 -7.05
C ALA A 19 10.02 25.95 -8.32
N ALA A 20 11.06 25.96 -9.15
CA ALA A 20 11.08 25.20 -10.39
C ALA A 20 10.77 23.74 -10.00
N TYR A 21 9.71 23.17 -10.58
CA TYR A 21 9.40 21.77 -10.36
C TYR A 21 10.55 20.94 -10.93
N GLU A 22 11.34 20.33 -10.06
CA GLU A 22 12.34 19.35 -10.44
C GLU A 22 11.62 18.03 -10.66
N PRO A 23 11.58 17.53 -11.90
CA PRO A 23 10.91 16.25 -12.16
C PRO A 23 11.61 15.12 -11.40
N PRO A 24 10.88 14.11 -10.91
CA PRO A 24 11.49 12.96 -10.24
C PRO A 24 12.44 12.24 -11.20
N THR A 25 13.65 11.96 -10.73
CA THR A 25 14.72 11.31 -11.50
C THR A 25 14.90 9.82 -11.14
N ALA A 26 14.03 9.25 -10.34
CA ALA A 26 14.08 7.84 -9.98
C ALA A 26 13.98 6.97 -11.26
N PRO A 27 14.90 6.02 -11.47
CA PRO A 27 14.86 5.17 -12.65
C PRO A 27 13.65 4.25 -12.64
N VAL A 28 13.07 4.01 -13.80
CA VAL A 28 11.92 3.12 -14.00
C VAL A 28 12.26 2.12 -15.10
N ALA A 29 12.12 0.82 -14.80
CA ALA A 29 12.20 -0.26 -15.77
C ALA A 29 10.79 -0.76 -16.10
N ILE A 30 10.52 -1.04 -17.38
CA ILE A 30 9.23 -1.55 -17.87
C ILE A 30 9.50 -2.74 -18.77
N ALA A 31 8.79 -3.86 -18.56
CA ALA A 31 8.85 -5.03 -19.40
C ALA A 31 7.45 -5.46 -19.86
N LYS A 32 7.32 -5.86 -21.11
CA LYS A 32 6.09 -6.48 -21.61
C LYS A 32 6.01 -7.92 -21.07
N CYS A 33 4.85 -8.28 -20.52
CA CYS A 33 4.49 -9.62 -20.10
C CYS A 33 3.03 -9.85 -20.52
N ALA A 34 2.80 -10.78 -21.44
CA ALA A 34 1.47 -10.98 -22.03
C ALA A 34 0.58 -11.88 -21.17
N SER A 35 1.18 -12.74 -20.33
CA SER A 35 0.44 -13.57 -19.36
C SER A 35 1.35 -14.01 -18.23
N TYR A 36 0.75 -14.52 -17.16
CA TYR A 36 1.50 -15.14 -16.05
C TYR A 36 2.11 -16.50 -16.41
N ASP A 37 1.87 -17.05 -17.61
CA ASP A 37 2.50 -18.28 -18.07
C ASP A 37 3.92 -18.05 -18.64
N GLU A 38 4.26 -16.80 -18.90
CA GLU A 38 5.63 -16.44 -19.21
C GLU A 38 6.55 -16.55 -17.98
N ASP A 39 7.87 -16.53 -18.21
CA ASP A 39 8.84 -16.50 -17.11
C ASP A 39 8.86 -15.10 -16.45
N VAL A 40 7.95 -14.91 -15.52
CA VAL A 40 7.81 -13.66 -14.73
C VAL A 40 9.08 -13.36 -13.95
N ALA A 41 9.78 -14.40 -13.43
CA ALA A 41 11.00 -14.21 -12.64
C ALA A 41 12.15 -13.69 -13.51
N ALA A 42 12.33 -14.23 -14.72
CA ALA A 42 13.34 -13.75 -15.66
C ALA A 42 13.07 -12.31 -16.08
N LYS A 43 11.81 -11.96 -16.39
CA LYS A 43 11.44 -10.59 -16.76
C LYS A 43 11.69 -9.59 -15.62
N LEU A 44 11.25 -9.92 -14.40
CA LEU A 44 11.46 -9.08 -13.23
C LEU A 44 12.95 -8.95 -12.89
N GLY A 45 13.72 -10.05 -13.03
CA GLY A 45 15.18 -10.04 -12.87
C GLY A 45 15.86 -9.08 -13.85
N ALA A 46 15.51 -9.16 -15.13
CA ALA A 46 16.04 -8.25 -16.15
C ALA A 46 15.69 -6.77 -15.87
N MET A 47 14.50 -6.50 -15.33
CA MET A 47 14.13 -5.13 -14.90
C MET A 47 14.98 -4.67 -13.72
N PHE A 48 15.27 -5.54 -12.75
CA PHE A 48 16.19 -5.21 -11.65
C PHE A 48 17.61 -4.93 -12.15
N ASP A 49 18.10 -5.70 -13.14
CA ASP A 49 19.42 -5.45 -13.76
C ASP A 49 19.47 -4.09 -14.46
N GLN A 50 18.39 -3.69 -15.16
CA GLN A 50 18.27 -2.36 -15.77
C GLN A 50 18.32 -1.23 -14.72
N LEU A 51 17.86 -1.48 -13.51
CA LEU A 51 17.95 -0.54 -12.38
C LEU A 51 19.30 -0.55 -11.66
N GLY A 52 20.27 -1.32 -12.14
CA GLY A 52 21.60 -1.48 -11.53
C GLY A 52 21.70 -2.59 -10.50
N GLY A 53 20.72 -3.51 -10.47
CA GLY A 53 20.61 -4.63 -9.54
C GLY A 53 20.01 -4.25 -8.19
N ILE A 54 19.44 -5.23 -7.49
CA ILE A 54 18.81 -5.02 -6.17
C ILE A 54 19.67 -5.47 -5.00
N GLU A 55 20.81 -6.10 -5.27
CA GLU A 55 21.66 -6.70 -4.25
C GLU A 55 22.11 -5.72 -3.17
N LYS A 56 22.59 -4.52 -3.58
CA LYS A 56 22.99 -3.46 -2.64
C LYS A 56 21.83 -2.98 -1.76
N LEU A 57 20.63 -3.05 -2.28
CA LEU A 57 19.43 -2.64 -1.54
C LEU A 57 19.06 -3.67 -0.47
N VAL A 58 19.18 -4.98 -0.75
CA VAL A 58 18.55 -6.03 0.05
C VAL A 58 19.49 -7.01 0.75
N ARG A 59 20.77 -7.08 0.36
CA ARG A 59 21.73 -8.05 0.94
C ARG A 59 21.84 -7.92 2.46
N ASN A 60 21.70 -9.03 3.17
CA ASN A 60 21.72 -9.15 4.63
C ASN A 60 20.66 -8.31 5.37
N LYS A 61 19.61 -7.86 4.68
CA LYS A 61 18.55 -7.02 5.23
C LYS A 61 17.25 -7.76 5.40
N THR A 62 16.42 -7.25 6.32
CA THR A 62 14.99 -7.57 6.40
C THR A 62 14.25 -6.74 5.35
N VAL A 63 13.52 -7.41 4.46
CA VAL A 63 12.71 -6.79 3.41
C VAL A 63 11.25 -7.05 3.71
N THR A 64 10.47 -6.01 3.95
CA THR A 64 9.02 -6.11 4.10
C THR A 64 8.33 -5.66 2.82
N ILE A 65 7.48 -6.52 2.26
CA ILE A 65 6.81 -6.31 0.99
C ILE A 65 5.30 -6.22 1.22
N LYS A 66 4.73 -5.03 1.03
CA LYS A 66 3.28 -4.84 1.02
C LYS A 66 2.72 -5.32 -0.31
N ILE A 67 1.98 -6.42 -0.29
CA ILE A 67 1.22 -6.92 -1.44
C ILE A 67 -0.15 -6.23 -1.52
N ASN A 68 -0.94 -6.53 -2.54
CA ASN A 68 -2.29 -5.99 -2.69
C ASN A 68 -3.30 -7.14 -2.70
N MET A 69 -4.11 -7.25 -1.64
CA MET A 69 -5.18 -8.24 -1.51
C MET A 69 -6.45 -7.54 -0.98
N THR A 70 -7.15 -6.84 -1.88
CA THR A 70 -8.35 -6.09 -1.54
C THR A 70 -9.61 -6.94 -1.77
N GLY A 71 -10.48 -7.01 -0.78
CA GLY A 71 -11.72 -7.78 -0.83
C GLY A 71 -11.59 -9.18 -0.27
N ALA A 72 -12.73 -9.82 0.00
CA ALA A 72 -12.77 -11.17 0.54
C ALA A 72 -12.33 -12.22 -0.50
N PRO A 73 -11.65 -13.30 -0.10
CA PRO A 73 -11.00 -14.25 -1.02
C PRO A 73 -11.97 -15.06 -1.90
N ASP A 74 -13.22 -15.16 -1.51
CA ASP A 74 -14.29 -15.86 -2.24
C ASP A 74 -14.95 -15.02 -3.34
N LEU A 75 -14.69 -13.72 -3.36
CA LEU A 75 -15.22 -12.83 -4.39
C LEU A 75 -14.65 -13.16 -5.78
N ARG A 76 -15.41 -12.80 -6.80
CA ARG A 76 -15.05 -12.98 -8.20
C ARG A 76 -15.46 -11.74 -8.99
N VAL A 77 -14.66 -11.35 -9.98
CA VAL A 77 -15.02 -10.32 -10.96
C VAL A 77 -15.31 -11.01 -12.27
N GLN A 78 -16.56 -10.97 -12.74
CA GLN A 78 -16.98 -11.66 -13.95
C GLN A 78 -16.62 -13.16 -13.97
N GLY A 79 -16.67 -13.81 -12.80
CA GLY A 79 -16.28 -15.21 -12.63
C GLY A 79 -14.79 -15.49 -12.51
N LEU A 80 -13.91 -14.48 -12.71
CA LEU A 80 -12.47 -14.61 -12.61
C LEU A 80 -11.95 -14.50 -11.18
N ALA A 81 -10.87 -15.21 -10.91
CA ALA A 81 -10.21 -15.20 -9.60
C ALA A 81 -9.57 -13.83 -9.31
N LEU A 82 -9.53 -13.45 -8.03
CA LEU A 82 -8.98 -12.16 -7.58
C LEU A 82 -7.49 -11.96 -7.93
N GLY A 83 -6.70 -13.03 -7.99
CA GLY A 83 -5.30 -12.97 -8.40
C GLY A 83 -5.11 -12.51 -9.85
N LEU A 84 -6.10 -12.71 -10.72
CA LEU A 84 -6.08 -12.20 -12.09
C LEU A 84 -6.54 -10.74 -12.15
N THR A 85 -7.51 -10.37 -11.33
CA THR A 85 -8.21 -9.10 -11.46
C THR A 85 -7.65 -8.01 -10.55
N HIS A 86 -7.61 -8.21 -9.24
CA HIS A 86 -7.22 -7.13 -8.33
C HIS A 86 -6.36 -7.51 -7.13
N TYR A 87 -6.01 -8.78 -6.95
CA TYR A 87 -4.91 -9.15 -6.06
C TYR A 87 -3.58 -9.12 -6.83
N THR A 88 -2.49 -8.84 -6.14
CA THR A 88 -1.16 -9.19 -6.66
C THR A 88 -1.13 -10.68 -6.99
N HIS A 89 -0.70 -11.04 -8.19
CA HIS A 89 -0.73 -12.45 -8.60
C HIS A 89 0.33 -13.28 -7.83
N PRO A 90 0.02 -14.52 -7.41
CA PRO A 90 0.97 -15.35 -6.65
C PRO A 90 2.29 -15.63 -7.37
N LYS A 91 2.31 -15.70 -8.71
CA LYS A 91 3.56 -15.79 -9.48
C LYS A 91 4.46 -14.57 -9.32
N MET A 92 3.88 -13.35 -9.20
CA MET A 92 4.65 -12.14 -8.90
C MET A 92 5.23 -12.19 -7.48
N VAL A 93 4.46 -12.68 -6.50
CA VAL A 93 4.92 -12.87 -5.12
C VAL A 93 6.08 -13.85 -5.07
N GLY A 94 5.94 -15.03 -5.71
CA GLY A 94 6.98 -16.05 -5.79
C GLY A 94 8.24 -15.57 -6.51
N ALA A 95 8.10 -14.92 -7.66
CA ALA A 95 9.22 -14.33 -8.41
C ALA A 95 9.98 -13.28 -7.58
N THR A 96 9.24 -12.41 -6.88
CA THR A 96 9.83 -11.41 -5.99
C THR A 96 10.60 -12.08 -4.86
N ALA A 97 10.00 -13.06 -4.16
CA ALA A 97 10.67 -13.81 -3.09
C ALA A 97 11.98 -14.47 -3.58
N TYR A 98 11.89 -15.17 -4.71
CA TYR A 98 13.04 -15.86 -5.31
C TYR A 98 14.19 -14.89 -5.64
N LEU A 99 13.90 -13.77 -6.30
CA LEU A 99 14.92 -12.80 -6.71
C LEU A 99 15.54 -12.07 -5.51
N LEU A 100 14.73 -11.72 -4.50
CA LEU A 100 15.23 -11.13 -3.25
C LEU A 100 16.13 -12.11 -2.48
N GLY A 101 15.73 -13.39 -2.42
CA GLY A 101 16.54 -14.44 -1.80
C GLY A 101 17.87 -14.63 -2.51
N ARG A 102 17.86 -14.69 -3.86
CA ARG A 102 19.09 -14.75 -4.67
C ARG A 102 20.00 -13.53 -4.49
N ALA A 103 19.41 -12.35 -4.29
CA ALA A 103 20.15 -11.11 -3.97
C ALA A 103 20.64 -11.06 -2.52
N GLY A 104 20.40 -12.10 -1.72
CA GLY A 104 20.92 -12.25 -0.36
C GLY A 104 20.14 -11.53 0.72
N ALA A 105 18.84 -11.31 0.54
CA ALA A 105 17.96 -10.83 1.62
C ALA A 105 17.98 -11.82 2.79
N LYS A 106 18.11 -11.31 4.02
CA LYS A 106 18.17 -12.14 5.25
C LYS A 106 16.78 -12.63 5.67
N ARG A 107 15.77 -11.79 5.51
CA ARG A 107 14.36 -12.05 5.86
C ARG A 107 13.48 -11.39 4.82
N ILE A 108 12.46 -12.09 4.36
CA ILE A 108 11.52 -11.62 3.35
C ILE A 108 10.12 -11.77 3.93
N ARG A 109 9.50 -10.66 4.31
CA ARG A 109 8.18 -10.63 4.94
C ARG A 109 7.17 -10.03 3.98
N PHE A 110 6.21 -10.83 3.51
CA PHE A 110 5.05 -10.33 2.78
C PHE A 110 3.94 -9.95 3.76
N VAL A 111 3.39 -8.77 3.58
CA VAL A 111 2.39 -8.20 4.49
C VAL A 111 1.18 -7.67 3.75
N GLU A 112 0.02 -7.79 4.38
CA GLU A 112 -1.24 -7.19 3.97
C GLU A 112 -2.12 -6.96 5.19
N SER A 113 -2.89 -5.87 5.20
CA SER A 113 -4.04 -5.76 6.11
C SER A 113 -5.27 -6.34 5.40
N ALA A 114 -5.43 -7.65 5.52
CA ALA A 114 -6.45 -8.38 4.79
C ALA A 114 -7.86 -7.96 5.21
N TRP A 115 -8.75 -7.79 4.22
CA TRP A 115 -10.10 -7.31 4.47
C TRP A 115 -10.90 -8.23 5.39
N GLY A 116 -11.51 -7.64 6.43
CA GLY A 116 -12.46 -8.33 7.30
C GLY A 116 -11.89 -9.42 8.21
N THR A 117 -10.57 -9.43 8.45
CA THR A 117 -9.96 -10.42 9.34
C THR A 117 -8.68 -9.93 10.02
N GLY A 118 -8.52 -10.29 11.32
CA GLY A 118 -7.25 -10.20 12.06
C GLY A 118 -6.49 -11.53 12.11
N GLY A 119 -7.02 -12.60 11.50
CA GLY A 119 -6.39 -13.92 11.44
C GLY A 119 -5.14 -13.98 10.57
N PRO A 120 -4.45 -15.15 10.49
CA PRO A 120 -3.26 -15.33 9.70
C PRO A 120 -3.44 -14.96 8.22
N LEU A 121 -2.45 -14.31 7.61
CA LEU A 121 -2.50 -13.98 6.18
C LEU A 121 -2.53 -15.23 5.32
N GLU A 122 -1.88 -16.28 5.77
CA GLU A 122 -1.84 -17.59 5.13
C GLU A 122 -3.25 -18.18 4.90
N ASP A 123 -4.18 -17.96 5.83
CA ASP A 123 -5.57 -18.45 5.68
C ASP A 123 -6.28 -17.73 4.53
N VAL A 124 -6.07 -16.42 4.40
CA VAL A 124 -6.61 -15.62 3.29
C VAL A 124 -6.02 -16.07 1.96
N MET A 125 -4.70 -16.34 1.94
CA MET A 125 -3.99 -16.84 0.76
C MET A 125 -4.50 -18.21 0.34
N LEU A 126 -4.66 -19.14 1.29
CA LEU A 126 -5.22 -20.49 1.03
C LEU A 126 -6.64 -20.42 0.49
N ASN A 127 -7.50 -19.59 1.09
CA ASN A 127 -8.87 -19.38 0.64
C ASN A 127 -8.95 -18.73 -0.75
N SER A 128 -7.89 -18.01 -1.15
CA SER A 128 -7.73 -17.46 -2.51
C SER A 128 -7.15 -18.48 -3.51
N GLY A 129 -6.90 -19.72 -3.09
CA GLY A 129 -6.34 -20.78 -3.93
C GLY A 129 -4.82 -20.70 -4.12
N TRP A 130 -4.10 -19.96 -3.27
CA TRP A 130 -2.65 -19.85 -3.37
C TRP A 130 -1.94 -21.06 -2.75
N ASN A 131 -0.83 -21.48 -3.35
CA ASN A 131 0.05 -22.49 -2.78
C ASN A 131 1.05 -21.82 -1.83
N VAL A 132 0.66 -21.64 -0.57
CA VAL A 132 1.46 -20.96 0.46
C VAL A 132 2.81 -21.64 0.66
N ARG A 133 2.87 -22.99 0.67
CA ARG A 133 4.12 -23.74 0.84
C ARG A 133 5.10 -23.47 -0.30
N MET A 134 4.61 -23.43 -1.54
CA MET A 134 5.45 -23.11 -2.70
C MET A 134 6.02 -21.70 -2.57
N LEU A 135 5.22 -20.73 -2.14
CA LEU A 135 5.68 -19.36 -1.95
C LEU A 135 6.70 -19.25 -0.82
N GLN A 136 6.52 -19.97 0.29
CA GLN A 136 7.48 -20.03 1.39
C GLN A 136 8.81 -20.66 0.96
N SER A 137 8.77 -21.64 0.06
CA SER A 137 9.98 -22.32 -0.45
C SER A 137 10.73 -21.54 -1.53
N ALA A 138 10.19 -20.41 -2.02
CA ALA A 138 10.83 -19.62 -3.07
C ALA A 138 12.18 -19.00 -2.65
N ALA A 139 12.37 -18.76 -1.35
CA ALA A 139 13.66 -18.37 -0.76
C ALA A 139 13.70 -18.68 0.74
N PRO A 140 14.91 -18.78 1.35
CA PRO A 140 15.04 -18.84 2.80
C PRO A 140 14.45 -17.60 3.48
N GLY A 141 13.81 -17.79 4.64
CA GLY A 141 13.30 -16.68 5.47
C GLY A 141 12.06 -15.97 4.92
N VAL A 142 11.32 -16.60 4.01
CA VAL A 142 10.01 -16.09 3.55
C VAL A 142 8.95 -16.35 4.61
N GLU A 143 8.21 -15.31 4.97
CA GLU A 143 7.11 -15.34 5.91
C GLU A 143 5.97 -14.42 5.47
N PHE A 144 4.79 -14.65 6.02
CA PHE A 144 3.58 -13.88 5.78
C PHE A 144 3.04 -13.31 7.08
N GLU A 145 2.47 -12.10 7.02
CA GLU A 145 1.87 -11.48 8.20
C GLU A 145 0.66 -10.62 7.80
N ASN A 146 -0.47 -10.87 8.47
CA ASN A 146 -1.62 -9.99 8.41
C ASN A 146 -1.38 -8.80 9.33
N THR A 147 -1.25 -7.61 8.76
CA THR A 147 -0.99 -6.37 9.48
C THR A 147 -2.28 -5.65 9.93
N ASN A 148 -3.42 -6.32 9.83
CA ASN A 148 -4.72 -5.77 10.23
C ASN A 148 -4.91 -5.70 11.75
N ALA A 149 -4.11 -6.46 12.48
CA ALA A 149 -4.02 -6.50 13.93
C ALA A 149 -2.54 -6.49 14.33
N LEU A 150 -2.23 -6.61 15.62
CA LEU A 150 -0.84 -6.63 16.11
C LEU A 150 -0.06 -7.86 15.66
N GLY A 151 -0.74 -8.99 15.43
CA GLY A 151 -0.13 -10.21 14.91
C GLY A 151 0.93 -10.77 15.85
N LYS A 152 2.14 -10.98 15.33
CA LYS A 152 3.30 -11.49 16.09
C LYS A 152 4.06 -10.40 16.86
N GLY A 153 3.68 -9.14 16.70
CA GLY A 153 4.34 -8.00 17.35
C GLY A 153 4.00 -7.86 18.82
N LYS A 154 4.81 -7.07 19.50
CA LYS A 154 4.57 -6.72 20.91
C LYS A 154 3.85 -5.38 21.07
N ARG A 155 3.93 -4.52 20.06
CA ARG A 155 3.32 -3.18 20.04
C ARG A 155 3.15 -2.72 18.59
N TYR A 156 2.24 -1.81 18.40
CA TYR A 156 2.17 -0.99 17.19
C TYR A 156 3.27 0.05 17.17
N SER A 157 3.60 0.54 15.99
CA SER A 157 4.64 1.56 15.78
C SER A 157 4.06 2.85 15.25
N THR A 158 4.51 3.99 15.78
CA THR A 158 4.01 5.31 15.39
C THR A 158 4.92 5.94 14.35
N PHE A 159 4.36 6.27 13.20
CA PHE A 159 5.02 6.93 12.08
C PHE A 159 4.51 8.35 11.95
N LYS A 160 5.33 9.33 12.32
CA LYS A 160 5.00 10.75 12.16
C LYS A 160 4.98 11.11 10.68
N VAL A 161 4.03 11.93 10.28
CA VAL A 161 3.99 12.53 8.94
C VAL A 161 4.86 13.79 8.95
N PRO A 162 5.99 13.84 8.28
CA PRO A 162 6.84 15.02 8.24
C PRO A 162 6.20 16.17 7.45
N GLY A 163 6.55 17.39 7.81
CA GLY A 163 6.05 18.59 7.14
C GLY A 163 4.62 18.94 7.53
N SER A 164 3.75 19.09 6.55
CA SER A 164 2.36 19.49 6.72
C SER A 164 1.42 18.33 6.40
N PRO A 165 1.04 17.52 7.37
CA PRO A 165 0.14 16.38 7.14
C PRO A 165 -1.25 16.86 6.69
N TYR A 166 -1.90 16.07 5.85
CA TYR A 166 -3.24 16.35 5.35
C TYR A 166 -4.32 15.89 6.32
N MET A 167 -4.25 14.61 6.76
CA MET A 167 -5.31 13.98 7.54
C MET A 167 -4.91 13.73 8.99
N TYR A 168 -3.77 13.08 9.22
CA TYR A 168 -3.33 12.69 10.55
C TYR A 168 -1.89 13.14 10.81
N PRO A 169 -1.55 13.63 12.01
CA PRO A 169 -0.17 14.03 12.33
C PRO A 169 0.80 12.84 12.38
N ALA A 170 0.26 11.64 12.59
CA ALA A 170 1.00 10.38 12.57
C ALA A 170 0.05 9.22 12.31
N TYR A 171 0.59 8.11 11.83
CA TYR A 171 -0.10 6.84 11.68
C TYR A 171 0.48 5.80 12.65
N VAL A 172 -0.40 5.04 13.27
CA VAL A 172 -0.03 3.89 14.10
C VAL A 172 -0.24 2.63 13.28
N LEU A 173 0.85 1.96 12.97
CA LEU A 173 0.91 0.83 12.04
C LEU A 173 1.41 -0.43 12.76
N ASN A 174 1.23 -1.58 12.13
CA ASN A 174 1.78 -2.84 12.61
C ASN A 174 3.32 -2.77 12.68
N HIS A 175 3.91 -3.47 13.66
CA HIS A 175 5.35 -3.52 13.90
C HIS A 175 6.20 -3.90 12.68
N ALA A 176 5.64 -4.68 11.75
CA ALA A 176 6.33 -5.15 10.54
C ALA A 176 6.86 -4.00 9.68
N TYR A 177 6.24 -2.84 9.72
CA TYR A 177 6.67 -1.66 8.97
C TYR A 177 7.82 -0.90 9.65
N GLU A 178 8.02 -1.07 10.95
CA GLU A 178 9.18 -0.54 11.70
C GLU A 178 10.35 -1.52 11.67
N GLU A 179 10.08 -2.80 11.89
CA GLU A 179 11.07 -3.88 11.94
C GLU A 179 11.54 -4.31 10.55
N THR A 180 11.89 -3.35 9.71
CA THR A 180 12.35 -3.60 8.33
C THR A 180 13.40 -2.60 7.90
N ASP A 181 14.43 -3.09 7.22
CA ASP A 181 15.46 -2.26 6.61
C ASP A 181 15.03 -1.72 5.25
N VAL A 182 14.22 -2.50 4.52
CA VAL A 182 13.75 -2.17 3.17
C VAL A 182 12.25 -2.39 3.08
N PHE A 183 11.52 -1.34 2.73
CA PHE A 183 10.09 -1.41 2.47
C PHE A 183 9.81 -1.41 0.97
N VAL A 184 9.10 -2.43 0.50
CA VAL A 184 8.72 -2.63 -0.90
C VAL A 184 7.21 -2.59 -1.02
N SER A 185 6.69 -1.86 -2.02
CA SER A 185 5.28 -1.94 -2.41
C SER A 185 5.15 -2.75 -3.69
N LEU A 186 4.55 -3.94 -3.58
CA LEU A 186 4.22 -4.82 -4.71
C LEU A 186 2.73 -4.68 -5.00
N ALA A 187 2.38 -3.74 -5.85
CA ALA A 187 1.02 -3.33 -6.12
C ALA A 187 0.46 -3.99 -7.39
N LYS A 188 -0.85 -4.20 -7.41
CA LYS A 188 -1.61 -4.53 -8.61
C LYS A 188 -1.98 -3.23 -9.34
N LEU A 189 -1.66 -3.13 -10.64
CA LEU A 189 -2.17 -2.06 -11.49
C LEU A 189 -3.67 -2.27 -11.72
N LYS A 190 -4.49 -1.31 -11.35
CA LYS A 190 -5.95 -1.34 -11.59
C LYS A 190 -6.58 0.03 -11.43
N ASN A 191 -7.74 0.26 -12.03
CA ASN A 191 -8.55 1.42 -11.72
C ASN A 191 -8.95 1.46 -10.25
N HIS A 192 -9.20 2.67 -9.76
CA HIS A 192 -9.67 2.91 -8.40
C HIS A 192 -10.67 4.07 -8.40
N ALA A 193 -11.85 3.85 -7.84
CA ALA A 193 -12.93 4.84 -7.87
C ALA A 193 -12.52 6.20 -7.28
N THR A 194 -11.87 6.19 -6.11
CA THR A 194 -11.54 7.41 -5.37
C THR A 194 -10.16 8.01 -5.63
N CYS A 195 -9.23 7.24 -6.23
CA CYS A 195 -7.85 7.65 -6.48
C CYS A 195 -7.45 7.59 -7.95
N GLY A 196 -8.38 7.25 -8.85
CA GLY A 196 -8.13 7.03 -10.26
C GLY A 196 -7.40 5.72 -10.56
N VAL A 197 -6.31 5.43 -9.87
CA VAL A 197 -5.49 4.23 -10.10
C VAL A 197 -4.92 3.67 -8.80
N THR A 198 -4.80 2.34 -8.73
CA THR A 198 -3.99 1.66 -7.71
C THR A 198 -2.60 1.41 -8.27
N LEU A 199 -1.61 2.03 -7.64
CA LEU A 199 -0.18 1.84 -7.83
C LEU A 199 0.49 1.75 -6.45
N ALA A 200 1.83 1.89 -6.40
CA ALA A 200 2.61 1.68 -5.18
C ALA A 200 2.15 2.56 -3.99
N MET A 201 1.87 3.84 -4.20
CA MET A 201 1.40 4.74 -3.13
C MET A 201 0.02 4.34 -2.63
N LYS A 202 -0.96 4.14 -3.55
CA LYS A 202 -2.32 3.74 -3.14
C LYS A 202 -2.34 2.37 -2.43
N ASN A 203 -1.47 1.45 -2.81
CA ASN A 203 -1.29 0.17 -2.11
C ASN A 203 -0.92 0.37 -0.63
N CYS A 204 -0.22 1.46 -0.27
CA CYS A 204 0.13 1.79 1.11
C CYS A 204 -1.09 2.15 1.98
N PHE A 205 -2.25 2.47 1.42
CA PHE A 205 -3.48 2.61 2.19
C PHE A 205 -3.76 1.38 3.06
N GLY A 206 -3.49 0.18 2.54
CA GLY A 206 -3.61 -1.07 3.28
C GLY A 206 -2.55 -1.28 4.38
N MET A 207 -1.72 -0.30 4.73
CA MET A 207 -0.86 -0.34 5.92
C MET A 207 -1.64 0.01 7.19
N THR A 208 -2.74 0.75 7.08
CA THR A 208 -3.59 1.12 8.21
C THR A 208 -4.30 -0.12 8.77
N PRO A 209 -4.01 -0.55 10.02
CA PRO A 209 -4.64 -1.73 10.60
C PRO A 209 -6.12 -1.48 10.91
N ALA A 210 -7.01 -2.43 10.57
CA ALA A 210 -8.43 -2.30 10.88
C ALA A 210 -8.68 -2.38 12.39
N SER A 211 -7.79 -2.96 13.19
CA SER A 211 -7.84 -2.91 14.65
C SER A 211 -7.90 -1.48 15.20
N ILE A 212 -7.33 -0.50 14.47
CA ILE A 212 -7.23 0.93 14.87
C ILE A 212 -8.08 1.82 13.97
N TYR A 213 -8.09 1.58 12.65
CA TYR A 213 -8.75 2.42 11.65
C TYR A 213 -9.97 1.75 11.00
N GLY A 214 -10.37 0.57 11.49
CA GLY A 214 -11.51 -0.17 10.98
C GLY A 214 -12.86 0.35 11.47
N ASP A 215 -13.92 -0.08 10.80
CA ASP A 215 -15.29 0.32 11.13
C ASP A 215 -15.74 -0.27 12.47
N ASP A 216 -15.13 -1.39 12.89
CA ASP A 216 -15.29 -2.03 14.21
C ASP A 216 -14.04 -1.90 15.10
N ALA A 217 -13.15 -0.94 14.81
CA ALA A 217 -12.01 -0.65 15.68
C ALA A 217 -12.45 -0.30 17.10
N GLY A 218 -11.71 -0.73 18.11
CA GLY A 218 -11.96 -0.37 19.49
C GLY A 218 -11.85 1.15 19.72
N VAL A 219 -12.63 1.68 20.64
CA VAL A 219 -12.62 3.13 20.92
C VAL A 219 -11.34 3.51 21.70
N ASP A 220 -11.12 2.87 22.83
CA ASP A 220 -10.00 3.18 23.73
C ASP A 220 -8.75 2.36 23.38
N GLU A 221 -8.90 1.10 23.04
CA GLU A 221 -7.85 0.14 22.68
C GLU A 221 -8.10 -0.44 21.30
N PRO A 222 -7.07 -0.94 20.58
CA PRO A 222 -7.24 -1.63 19.30
C PRO A 222 -8.15 -2.87 19.43
N ASN A 223 -8.99 -3.10 18.42
CA ASN A 223 -9.72 -4.37 18.29
C ASN A 223 -8.84 -5.40 17.59
N GLU A 224 -8.21 -6.31 18.32
CA GLU A 224 -7.30 -7.33 17.76
C GLU A 224 -8.01 -8.41 16.91
N LYS A 225 -9.33 -8.37 16.82
CA LYS A 225 -10.15 -9.26 15.99
C LYS A 225 -11.09 -8.49 15.08
N PRO A 226 -10.55 -7.61 14.20
CA PRO A 226 -11.38 -6.82 13.32
C PRO A 226 -12.07 -7.71 12.29
N THR A 227 -13.34 -7.40 12.00
CA THR A 227 -14.18 -8.12 11.05
C THR A 227 -14.72 -7.21 9.94
N GLN A 228 -14.43 -5.91 10.01
CA GLN A 228 -14.95 -4.89 9.11
C GLN A 228 -13.84 -4.22 8.30
N GLY A 229 -14.25 -3.45 7.29
CA GLY A 229 -13.37 -2.61 6.49
C GLY A 229 -12.95 -1.30 7.21
N ARG A 230 -12.59 -0.29 6.43
CA ARG A 230 -12.12 1.02 6.91
C ARG A 230 -12.95 2.18 6.32
N GLY A 231 -14.21 1.92 6.00
CA GLY A 231 -15.08 2.88 5.35
C GLY A 231 -15.36 4.10 6.24
N ALA A 232 -15.87 3.86 7.44
CA ALA A 232 -16.33 4.93 8.34
C ALA A 232 -15.20 5.85 8.83
N VAL A 233 -13.98 5.35 9.03
CA VAL A 233 -12.83 6.17 9.48
C VAL A 233 -12.14 6.82 8.29
N CYS A 234 -11.60 6.04 7.37
CA CYS A 234 -10.70 6.56 6.35
C CYS A 234 -11.42 7.13 5.12
N HIS A 235 -12.55 6.52 4.70
CA HIS A 235 -13.26 6.99 3.50
C HIS A 235 -14.24 8.12 3.82
N GLU A 236 -15.01 7.98 4.90
CA GLU A 236 -16.14 8.87 5.16
C GLU A 236 -15.90 9.86 6.32
N GLY A 237 -14.90 9.60 7.19
CA GLY A 237 -14.63 10.46 8.35
C GLY A 237 -15.79 10.52 9.36
N LYS A 238 -16.72 9.57 9.30
CA LYS A 238 -17.87 9.49 10.23
C LYS A 238 -17.45 9.05 11.63
N ARG A 239 -16.23 8.56 11.76
CA ARG A 239 -15.67 8.05 13.00
C ARG A 239 -14.20 8.38 13.08
N GLN A 240 -13.70 8.63 14.30
CA GLN A 240 -12.27 8.76 14.56
C GLN A 240 -11.62 7.37 14.74
N PRO A 241 -10.31 7.23 14.49
CA PRO A 241 -9.59 6.01 14.80
C PRO A 241 -9.64 5.70 16.31
N SER A 242 -9.24 4.48 16.71
CA SER A 242 -9.00 4.16 18.12
C SER A 242 -8.08 5.19 18.77
N LYS A 243 -8.27 5.48 20.08
CA LYS A 243 -7.38 6.37 20.86
C LYS A 243 -5.92 5.89 20.92
N ALA A 244 -5.65 4.66 20.47
CA ALA A 244 -4.28 4.19 20.22
C ALA A 244 -3.55 4.99 19.14
N ALA A 245 -4.27 5.69 18.27
CA ALA A 245 -3.73 6.55 17.23
C ALA A 245 -4.15 8.03 17.45
N PRO A 246 -3.39 8.99 16.92
CA PRO A 246 -3.78 10.40 16.95
C PRO A 246 -5.11 10.61 16.22
N PRO A 247 -5.95 11.54 16.69
CA PRO A 247 -7.17 11.90 15.98
C PRO A 247 -6.85 12.65 14.67
N GLU A 248 -7.84 12.73 13.81
CA GLU A 248 -7.78 13.52 12.59
C GLU A 248 -7.56 15.01 12.91
N LEU A 249 -6.73 15.68 12.10
CA LEU A 249 -6.39 17.09 12.28
C LEU A 249 -7.60 18.04 12.08
N ARG A 250 -8.51 17.64 11.20
CA ARG A 250 -9.67 18.45 10.81
C ARG A 250 -10.93 17.58 10.68
N PRO A 251 -11.45 17.02 11.77
CA PRO A 251 -12.52 16.02 11.72
C PRO A 251 -13.86 16.54 11.15
N ASN A 252 -14.03 17.86 11.08
CA ASN A 252 -15.25 18.50 10.56
C ASN A 252 -15.09 19.02 9.13
N THR A 253 -14.06 18.56 8.39
CA THR A 253 -13.86 18.92 6.99
C THR A 253 -14.54 17.93 6.05
N ASN A 254 -14.14 17.92 4.79
CA ASN A 254 -14.71 17.11 3.75
C ASN A 254 -14.80 15.60 4.11
N HIS A 255 -15.99 15.02 3.96
CA HIS A 255 -16.31 13.61 4.23
C HIS A 255 -16.39 12.76 2.95
N GLU A 256 -16.00 13.31 1.79
CA GLU A 256 -16.00 12.61 0.52
C GLU A 256 -14.76 11.71 0.39
N ALA A 257 -14.96 10.48 -0.01
CA ALA A 257 -13.88 9.49 -0.14
C ALA A 257 -12.82 9.92 -1.17
N GLU A 258 -13.24 10.61 -2.24
CA GLU A 258 -12.39 11.17 -3.30
C GLU A 258 -11.45 12.27 -2.79
N TYR A 259 -11.83 12.93 -1.71
CA TYR A 259 -10.95 13.88 -1.02
C TYR A 259 -10.06 13.16 0.00
N ARG A 260 -10.65 12.30 0.84
CA ARG A 260 -9.99 11.72 2.01
C ARG A 260 -8.93 10.70 1.64
N ILE A 261 -9.25 9.74 0.77
CA ILE A 261 -8.34 8.63 0.44
C ILE A 261 -7.04 9.10 -0.21
N PRO A 262 -7.01 10.01 -1.21
CA PRO A 262 -5.77 10.54 -1.74
C PRO A 262 -4.90 11.21 -0.68
N HIS A 263 -5.49 11.95 0.27
CA HIS A 263 -4.77 12.62 1.35
C HIS A 263 -4.19 11.62 2.37
N VAL A 264 -4.96 10.59 2.77
CA VAL A 264 -4.45 9.50 3.61
C VAL A 264 -3.28 8.78 2.93
N VAL A 265 -3.39 8.52 1.62
CA VAL A 265 -2.33 7.87 0.83
C VAL A 265 -1.07 8.73 0.75
N ALA A 266 -1.23 10.04 0.55
CA ALA A 266 -0.10 10.97 0.52
C ALA A 266 0.63 11.01 1.88
N ASP A 267 -0.12 11.15 2.97
CA ASP A 267 0.43 11.13 4.33
C ASP A 267 1.20 9.82 4.62
N LEU A 268 0.61 8.66 4.28
CA LEU A 268 1.24 7.35 4.50
C LEU A 268 2.53 7.18 3.68
N ALA A 269 2.54 7.62 2.42
CA ALA A 269 3.71 7.54 1.55
C ALA A 269 4.90 8.36 2.08
N VAL A 270 4.61 9.47 2.77
CA VAL A 270 5.64 10.32 3.40
C VAL A 270 6.03 9.80 4.78
N ALA A 271 5.05 9.29 5.57
CA ALA A 271 5.29 8.71 6.89
C ALA A 271 6.16 7.44 6.83
N ARG A 272 5.93 6.60 5.81
CA ARG A 272 6.73 5.38 5.56
C ARG A 272 7.14 5.30 4.09
N PRO A 273 8.28 5.92 3.72
CA PRO A 273 8.74 5.96 2.33
C PRO A 273 8.99 4.57 1.72
N ILE A 274 8.63 4.42 0.46
CA ILE A 274 8.84 3.21 -0.33
C ILE A 274 10.27 3.22 -0.89
N HIS A 275 11.05 2.15 -0.64
CA HIS A 275 12.39 2.00 -1.19
C HIS A 275 12.39 1.41 -2.61
N LEU A 276 11.43 0.53 -2.90
CA LEU A 276 11.26 -0.10 -4.20
C LEU A 276 9.76 -0.30 -4.48
N ALA A 277 9.32 0.14 -5.65
CA ALA A 277 7.98 -0.12 -6.15
C ALA A 277 8.03 -1.19 -7.24
N ILE A 278 7.20 -2.22 -7.11
CA ILE A 278 6.98 -3.25 -8.14
C ILE A 278 5.50 -3.21 -8.51
N ILE A 279 5.19 -3.14 -9.79
CA ILE A 279 3.82 -3.03 -10.27
C ILE A 279 3.49 -4.27 -11.10
N ASP A 280 2.53 -5.03 -10.63
CA ASP A 280 1.92 -6.14 -11.36
C ASP A 280 0.84 -5.60 -12.30
N GLY A 281 1.16 -5.49 -13.58
CA GLY A 281 0.28 -4.99 -14.64
C GLY A 281 0.03 -6.02 -15.74
N VAL A 282 0.24 -7.32 -15.49
CA VAL A 282 0.08 -8.39 -16.50
C VAL A 282 -1.40 -8.54 -16.84
N GLU A 283 -2.25 -8.71 -15.86
CA GLU A 283 -3.70 -8.68 -15.97
C GLU A 283 -4.29 -7.74 -14.93
N SER A 284 -5.46 -7.16 -15.19
CA SER A 284 -6.00 -6.08 -14.37
C SER A 284 -7.52 -5.99 -14.47
N ILE A 285 -8.10 -5.00 -13.80
CA ILE A 285 -9.49 -4.58 -14.00
C ILE A 285 -9.56 -3.10 -14.40
N ALA A 286 -10.59 -2.77 -15.14
CA ALA A 286 -10.93 -1.40 -15.55
C ALA A 286 -12.33 -1.01 -15.06
N GLY A 287 -12.63 0.28 -15.06
CA GLY A 287 -13.97 0.82 -14.82
C GLY A 287 -14.42 0.82 -13.36
N GLY A 288 -13.54 0.63 -12.39
CA GLY A 288 -13.94 0.72 -10.99
C GLY A 288 -12.94 0.22 -9.98
N GLU A 289 -13.41 -0.08 -8.78
CA GLU A 289 -12.61 -0.49 -7.65
C GLU A 289 -12.99 -1.90 -7.18
N GLY A 290 -12.02 -2.80 -7.25
CA GLY A 290 -12.10 -4.11 -6.66
C GLY A 290 -13.27 -4.97 -7.17
N PRO A 291 -13.71 -5.96 -6.39
CA PRO A 291 -14.76 -6.87 -6.81
C PRO A 291 -16.17 -6.26 -6.77
N TRP A 292 -16.29 -5.03 -6.32
CA TRP A 292 -17.58 -4.36 -6.14
C TRP A 292 -18.02 -3.55 -7.36
N ILE A 293 -17.06 -2.97 -8.09
CA ILE A 293 -17.32 -2.09 -9.23
C ILE A 293 -16.24 -2.36 -10.30
N GLY A 294 -16.65 -2.45 -11.54
CA GLY A 294 -15.75 -2.56 -12.69
C GLY A 294 -15.88 -3.87 -13.44
N GLY A 295 -15.06 -4.00 -14.47
CA GLY A 295 -14.95 -5.15 -15.35
C GLY A 295 -13.49 -5.48 -15.68
N VAL A 296 -13.28 -6.63 -16.27
CA VAL A 296 -11.97 -7.14 -16.71
C VAL A 296 -11.71 -6.72 -18.15
#